data_36c4f216c7e3de801f69dd3019f33488
#
_entry.id   36c4f216c7e3de801f69dd3019f33488
#
_cell.length_a   1.000
_cell.length_b   1.000
_cell.length_c   1.000
_cell.angle_alpha   90.00
_cell.angle_beta   90.00
_cell.angle_gamma   90.00
#
_symmetry.space_group_name_H-M   'P 1'
#
loop_
_entity.id
_entity.type
_entity.pdbx_description
1 polymer ?
#
loop_
_entity_poly.entity_id
_entity_poly.type
_entity_poly.pdbx_seq_one_letter_code
_entity_poly.pdbx_strand_id
1 'polypeptide(L)'
;MLANMKTSALLTDLYQLTMLQGYFDQRMDGTAVFEFFVRKLPAKRNFLIAAGLEQVLHFLETVQFSPQELEWIAGYGAFRPPFVRYLETFRFSGDVHAMPEGTVFFPNEPIVRVTAPIAEAQLVESRLINLLHFQTLIASKAARSVLTAPDKLLVDFGLRRAHGAEAGLLAARASYLAGFAGSATVLVAPLFGVPIYGTMAHSFVQAHDDETAAFDHFAHSLPENVILLIDTYDTEAAAEKVVYGVVLLPNWLSDRVPSPCGS
;
A
#
# COMPACT_ATOMS: atom_id res chain seq x y z
N MET A 1 -10.57 -8.80 17.41
CA MET A 1 -11.24 -8.98 16.12
C MET A 1 -10.60 -8.16 14.98
N LEU A 2 -10.41 -6.85 15.09
CA LEU A 2 -9.84 -6.03 14.01
C LEU A 2 -8.33 -6.26 13.72
N ALA A 3 -7.55 -6.77 14.67
CA ALA A 3 -6.11 -6.99 14.51
C ALA A 3 -5.76 -8.06 13.46
N ASN A 4 -6.65 -9.03 13.23
CA ASN A 4 -6.40 -10.16 12.32
C ASN A 4 -7.08 -10.01 10.95
N MET A 5 -7.70 -8.87 10.64
CA MET A 5 -8.43 -8.70 9.36
C MET A 5 -7.54 -8.96 8.13
N LYS A 6 -6.26 -8.63 8.19
CA LYS A 6 -5.35 -8.77 7.03
C LYS A 6 -5.06 -10.21 6.64
N THR A 7 -5.11 -11.14 7.60
CA THR A 7 -4.79 -12.56 7.44
C THR A 7 -5.99 -13.48 7.61
N SER A 8 -7.19 -12.91 7.80
CA SER A 8 -8.43 -13.66 7.96
C SER A 8 -8.77 -14.46 6.71
N ALA A 9 -9.01 -15.77 6.88
CA ALA A 9 -9.52 -16.64 5.81
C ALA A 9 -10.97 -16.29 5.41
N LEU A 10 -11.70 -15.54 6.26
CA LEU A 10 -13.04 -15.05 5.95
C LEU A 10 -13.03 -13.76 5.12
N LEU A 11 -11.87 -13.18 4.83
CA LEU A 11 -11.78 -12.05 3.89
C LEU A 11 -11.86 -12.56 2.45
N THR A 12 -12.98 -13.16 2.14
CA THR A 12 -13.31 -13.79 0.86
C THR A 12 -14.82 -13.67 0.59
N ASP A 13 -15.26 -14.08 -0.57
CA ASP A 13 -16.69 -14.11 -0.92
C ASP A 13 -17.35 -15.41 -0.40
N LEU A 14 -18.62 -15.34 -0.06
CA LEU A 14 -19.36 -16.51 0.47
C LEU A 14 -19.32 -17.72 -0.46
N TYR A 15 -19.37 -17.49 -1.78
CA TYR A 15 -19.35 -18.58 -2.76
C TYR A 15 -18.05 -19.41 -2.68
N GLN A 16 -16.95 -18.83 -2.22
CA GLN A 16 -15.71 -19.54 -2.02
C GLN A 16 -15.89 -20.66 -0.98
N LEU A 17 -16.50 -20.34 0.18
CA LEU A 17 -16.77 -21.33 1.23
C LEU A 17 -17.81 -22.36 0.78
N THR A 18 -18.85 -21.96 0.06
CA THR A 18 -19.87 -22.89 -0.44
C THR A 18 -19.31 -23.86 -1.47
N MET A 19 -18.44 -23.40 -2.36
CA MET A 19 -17.73 -24.26 -3.32
C MET A 19 -16.75 -25.19 -2.61
N LEU A 20 -16.02 -24.70 -1.60
CA LEU A 20 -15.12 -25.55 -0.80
C LEU A 20 -15.88 -26.70 -0.16
N GLN A 21 -17.06 -26.46 0.44
CA GLN A 21 -17.89 -27.56 0.95
C GLN A 21 -18.28 -28.54 -0.15
N GLY A 22 -18.61 -28.05 -1.35
CA GLY A 22 -18.89 -28.89 -2.51
C GLY A 22 -17.70 -29.77 -2.89
N TYR A 23 -16.49 -29.21 -2.94
CA TYR A 23 -15.25 -29.98 -3.21
C TYR A 23 -14.98 -31.01 -2.12
N PHE A 24 -15.11 -30.63 -0.86
CA PHE A 24 -14.97 -31.52 0.28
C PHE A 24 -15.93 -32.69 0.21
N ASP A 25 -17.21 -32.47 -0.07
CA ASP A 25 -18.26 -33.46 -0.15
C ASP A 25 -18.05 -34.45 -1.28
N GLN A 26 -17.55 -33.97 -2.41
CA GLN A 26 -17.26 -34.79 -3.59
C GLN A 26 -15.86 -35.40 -3.56
N ARG A 27 -15.05 -35.15 -2.51
CA ARG A 27 -13.65 -35.58 -2.40
C ARG A 27 -12.81 -35.15 -3.59
N MET A 28 -13.00 -33.89 -4.03
CA MET A 28 -12.25 -33.32 -5.12
C MET A 28 -10.92 -32.76 -4.58
N ASP A 29 -9.85 -33.50 -4.75
CA ASP A 29 -8.49 -33.21 -4.26
C ASP A 29 -7.50 -32.98 -5.41
N GLY A 30 -7.97 -32.90 -6.64
CA GLY A 30 -7.16 -32.68 -7.82
C GLY A 30 -6.46 -31.33 -7.81
N THR A 31 -5.28 -31.29 -8.43
CA THR A 31 -4.52 -30.06 -8.63
C THR A 31 -5.21 -29.13 -9.63
N ALA A 32 -5.32 -27.86 -9.29
CA ALA A 32 -5.81 -26.80 -10.15
C ALA A 32 -4.73 -25.75 -10.41
N VAL A 33 -4.82 -25.07 -11.54
CA VAL A 33 -3.96 -23.95 -11.91
C VAL A 33 -4.82 -22.72 -12.10
N PHE A 34 -4.53 -21.67 -11.31
CA PHE A 34 -5.19 -20.38 -11.40
C PHE A 34 -4.20 -19.33 -11.83
N GLU A 35 -4.60 -18.45 -12.74
CA GLU A 35 -3.76 -17.37 -13.25
C GLU A 35 -4.43 -16.02 -13.06
N PHE A 36 -3.67 -15.06 -12.52
CA PHE A 36 -4.08 -13.66 -12.47
C PHE A 36 -3.49 -12.91 -13.66
N PHE A 37 -4.38 -12.32 -14.46
CA PHE A 37 -4.02 -11.47 -15.58
C PHE A 37 -5.07 -10.37 -15.79
N VAL A 38 -4.73 -9.32 -16.52
CA VAL A 38 -5.64 -8.21 -16.85
C VAL A 38 -6.16 -8.40 -18.25
N ARG A 39 -7.49 -8.51 -18.40
CA ARG A 39 -8.15 -8.76 -19.71
C ARG A 39 -8.06 -7.56 -20.65
N LYS A 40 -8.26 -6.35 -20.11
CA LYS A 40 -8.33 -5.11 -20.88
C LYS A 40 -7.82 -3.95 -20.05
N LEU A 41 -6.98 -3.13 -20.66
CA LEU A 41 -6.52 -1.90 -20.01
C LEU A 41 -7.61 -0.81 -20.04
N PRO A 42 -7.65 0.06 -19.02
CA PRO A 42 -8.44 1.28 -19.08
C PRO A 42 -8.04 2.16 -20.28
N ALA A 43 -8.97 2.98 -20.74
CA ALA A 43 -8.69 3.92 -21.82
C ALA A 43 -7.46 4.79 -21.53
N LYS A 44 -6.64 5.03 -22.54
CA LYS A 44 -5.37 5.80 -22.46
C LYS A 44 -4.30 5.17 -21.56
N ARG A 45 -4.41 3.88 -21.26
CA ARG A 45 -3.35 3.09 -20.62
C ARG A 45 -2.84 2.03 -21.59
N ASN A 46 -1.53 1.90 -21.71
CA ASN A 46 -0.87 1.00 -22.64
C ASN A 46 -0.01 -0.06 -21.95
N PHE A 47 0.23 0.06 -20.64
CA PHE A 47 0.92 -0.92 -19.81
C PHE A 47 0.46 -0.84 -18.36
N LEU A 48 0.82 -1.86 -17.58
CA LEU A 48 0.69 -1.93 -16.12
C LEU A 48 2.02 -2.28 -15.48
N ILE A 49 2.13 -2.03 -14.19
CA ILE A 49 3.26 -2.41 -13.34
C ILE A 49 2.78 -3.47 -12.34
N ALA A 50 3.42 -4.63 -12.33
CA ALA A 50 3.11 -5.70 -11.38
C ALA A 50 3.45 -5.25 -9.95
N ALA A 51 2.48 -5.34 -9.03
CA ALA A 51 2.65 -4.96 -7.64
C ALA A 51 1.70 -5.75 -6.73
N GLY A 52 2.10 -6.01 -5.48
CA GLY A 52 1.30 -6.71 -4.48
C GLY A 52 1.74 -8.15 -4.21
N LEU A 53 2.79 -8.64 -4.86
CA LEU A 53 3.25 -10.01 -4.71
C LEU A 53 3.71 -10.32 -3.28
N GLU A 54 4.45 -9.42 -2.64
CA GLU A 54 4.91 -9.60 -1.25
C GLU A 54 3.74 -9.83 -0.28
N GLN A 55 2.67 -9.04 -0.41
CA GLN A 55 1.47 -9.19 0.42
C GLN A 55 0.69 -10.46 0.10
N VAL A 56 0.69 -10.89 -1.16
CA VAL A 56 0.11 -12.18 -1.57
C VAL A 56 0.88 -13.34 -0.94
N LEU A 57 2.20 -13.35 -1.02
CA LEU A 57 3.01 -14.40 -0.43
C LEU A 57 2.82 -14.46 1.09
N HIS A 58 2.86 -13.32 1.77
CA HIS A 58 2.59 -13.27 3.20
C HIS A 58 1.18 -13.80 3.56
N PHE A 59 0.15 -13.46 2.77
CA PHE A 59 -1.20 -13.99 2.96
C PHE A 59 -1.22 -15.52 2.80
N LEU A 60 -0.65 -16.06 1.73
CA LEU A 60 -0.63 -17.49 1.45
C LEU A 60 0.12 -18.29 2.52
N GLU A 61 1.24 -17.77 3.02
CA GLU A 61 2.02 -18.38 4.11
C GLU A 61 1.29 -18.37 5.46
N THR A 62 0.37 -17.44 5.67
CA THR A 62 -0.28 -17.24 6.98
C THR A 62 -1.75 -17.56 7.02
N VAL A 63 -2.39 -17.79 5.86
CA VAL A 63 -3.84 -18.06 5.79
C VAL A 63 -4.23 -19.31 6.56
N GLN A 64 -5.16 -19.12 7.49
CA GLN A 64 -5.76 -20.17 8.31
C GLN A 64 -7.07 -19.66 8.92
N PHE A 65 -7.92 -20.58 9.31
CA PHE A 65 -9.13 -20.24 10.07
C PHE A 65 -8.81 -20.16 11.56
N SER A 66 -9.12 -19.05 12.18
CA SER A 66 -9.04 -18.91 13.64
C SER A 66 -10.19 -19.66 14.35
N PRO A 67 -10.04 -20.02 15.64
CA PRO A 67 -11.14 -20.64 16.40
C PRO A 67 -12.45 -19.83 16.34
N GLN A 68 -12.38 -18.51 16.41
CA GLN A 68 -13.54 -17.62 16.33
C GLN A 68 -14.23 -17.66 14.96
N GLU A 69 -13.44 -17.75 13.89
CA GLU A 69 -13.97 -17.88 12.51
C GLU A 69 -14.65 -19.23 12.32
N LEU A 70 -14.08 -20.31 12.84
CA LEU A 70 -14.67 -21.65 12.80
C LEU A 70 -15.99 -21.72 13.60
N GLU A 71 -16.03 -21.09 14.77
CA GLU A 71 -17.25 -20.97 15.57
C GLU A 71 -18.34 -20.20 14.81
N TRP A 72 -17.98 -19.10 14.14
CA TRP A 72 -18.91 -18.35 13.33
C TRP A 72 -19.43 -19.16 12.15
N ILE A 73 -18.55 -19.88 11.42
CA ILE A 73 -18.94 -20.75 10.30
C ILE A 73 -19.90 -21.85 10.77
N ALA A 74 -19.61 -22.48 11.91
CA ALA A 74 -20.48 -23.49 12.50
C ALA A 74 -21.87 -22.94 12.89
N GLY A 75 -21.89 -21.72 13.46
CA GLY A 75 -23.12 -21.04 13.87
C GLY A 75 -23.94 -20.47 12.70
N TYR A 76 -23.34 -20.26 11.53
CA TYR A 76 -24.02 -19.74 10.34
C TYR A 76 -25.09 -20.72 9.81
N GLY A 77 -24.97 -22.01 10.10
CA GLY A 77 -25.99 -23.01 9.85
C GLY A 77 -26.06 -23.55 8.42
N ALA A 78 -25.29 -23.02 7.48
CA ALA A 78 -25.23 -23.51 6.09
C ALA A 78 -24.13 -24.56 5.88
N PHE A 79 -23.18 -24.67 6.80
CA PHE A 79 -22.03 -25.54 6.67
C PHE A 79 -22.13 -26.76 7.58
N ARG A 80 -21.74 -27.93 7.05
CA ARG A 80 -21.85 -29.19 7.79
C ARG A 80 -20.69 -29.38 8.78
N PRO A 81 -20.91 -29.98 9.97
CA PRO A 81 -19.85 -30.14 10.95
C PRO A 81 -18.58 -30.84 10.46
N PRO A 82 -18.65 -31.88 9.57
CA PRO A 82 -17.42 -32.46 9.01
C PRO A 82 -16.61 -31.50 8.18
N PHE A 83 -17.23 -30.61 7.44
CA PHE A 83 -16.56 -29.59 6.65
C PHE A 83 -15.91 -28.50 7.55
N VAL A 84 -16.61 -28.08 8.62
CA VAL A 84 -16.02 -27.12 9.59
C VAL A 84 -14.75 -27.70 10.21
N ARG A 85 -14.75 -29.01 10.59
CA ARG A 85 -13.55 -29.69 11.09
C ARG A 85 -12.42 -29.76 10.05
N TYR A 86 -12.75 -29.94 8.78
CA TYR A 86 -11.75 -29.86 7.69
C TYR A 86 -11.06 -28.50 7.64
N LEU A 87 -11.79 -27.40 7.82
CA LEU A 87 -11.24 -26.05 7.82
C LEU A 87 -10.27 -25.77 9.00
N GLU A 88 -10.33 -26.51 10.11
CA GLU A 88 -9.40 -26.38 11.24
C GLU A 88 -7.93 -26.58 10.81
N THR A 89 -7.71 -27.49 9.89
CA THR A 89 -6.38 -27.84 9.38
C THR A 89 -6.03 -27.16 8.06
N PHE A 90 -6.90 -26.28 7.57
CA PHE A 90 -6.67 -25.61 6.30
C PHE A 90 -5.38 -24.79 6.33
N ARG A 91 -4.52 -25.02 5.34
CA ARG A 91 -3.31 -24.25 5.03
C ARG A 91 -3.14 -24.24 3.52
N PHE A 92 -2.48 -23.22 3.02
CA PHE A 92 -2.06 -23.23 1.63
C PHE A 92 -0.78 -24.06 1.49
N SER A 93 -0.78 -25.02 0.58
CA SER A 93 0.34 -25.93 0.33
C SER A 93 0.84 -25.91 -1.12
N GLY A 94 0.26 -25.05 -1.95
CA GLY A 94 0.54 -24.97 -3.38
C GLY A 94 1.80 -24.17 -3.72
N ASP A 95 2.12 -24.14 -5.02
CA ASP A 95 3.23 -23.40 -5.61
C ASP A 95 2.73 -22.09 -6.22
N VAL A 96 3.57 -21.06 -6.16
CA VAL A 96 3.33 -19.74 -6.78
C VAL A 96 4.46 -19.41 -7.75
N HIS A 97 4.12 -19.14 -9.00
CA HIS A 97 5.02 -18.56 -9.99
C HIS A 97 4.54 -17.16 -10.33
N ALA A 98 5.40 -16.17 -10.22
CA ALA A 98 5.01 -14.78 -10.41
C ALA A 98 6.08 -13.94 -11.10
N MET A 99 5.65 -12.89 -11.78
CA MET A 99 6.55 -11.83 -12.22
C MET A 99 7.06 -11.05 -11.00
N PRO A 100 8.33 -10.65 -10.96
CA PRO A 100 8.84 -9.74 -9.95
C PRO A 100 8.03 -8.43 -9.92
N GLU A 101 7.86 -7.87 -8.72
CA GLU A 101 7.25 -6.54 -8.60
C GLU A 101 8.07 -5.48 -9.36
N GLY A 102 7.41 -4.48 -9.90
CA GLY A 102 8.02 -3.47 -10.76
C GLY A 102 8.08 -3.86 -12.23
N THR A 103 7.81 -5.12 -12.59
CA THR A 103 7.79 -5.57 -13.98
C THR A 103 6.65 -4.90 -14.76
N VAL A 104 6.97 -4.36 -15.92
CA VAL A 104 5.96 -3.88 -16.90
C VAL A 104 5.32 -5.08 -17.58
N PHE A 105 3.99 -5.08 -17.66
CA PHE A 105 3.24 -6.13 -18.34
C PHE A 105 2.04 -5.59 -19.14
N PHE A 106 1.47 -6.43 -19.99
CA PHE A 106 0.41 -6.09 -20.94
C PHE A 106 -0.83 -6.96 -20.74
N PRO A 107 -1.96 -6.65 -21.41
CA PRO A 107 -3.19 -7.46 -21.32
C PRO A 107 -2.93 -8.92 -21.69
N ASN A 108 -3.63 -9.82 -20.96
CA ASN A 108 -3.58 -11.28 -21.15
C ASN A 108 -2.22 -11.93 -20.83
N GLU A 109 -1.29 -11.20 -20.21
CA GLU A 109 -0.06 -11.79 -19.65
C GLU A 109 -0.32 -12.19 -18.20
N PRO A 110 -0.19 -13.47 -17.82
CA PRO A 110 -0.29 -13.91 -16.43
C PRO A 110 0.87 -13.34 -15.60
N ILE A 111 0.55 -12.60 -14.54
CA ILE A 111 1.57 -12.07 -13.61
C ILE A 111 1.74 -12.94 -12.37
N VAL A 112 0.73 -13.73 -12.03
CA VAL A 112 0.80 -14.73 -10.95
C VAL A 112 0.07 -15.98 -11.41
N ARG A 113 0.70 -17.14 -11.19
CA ARG A 113 0.13 -18.47 -11.35
C ARG A 113 0.20 -19.21 -10.02
N VAL A 114 -0.93 -19.72 -9.57
CA VAL A 114 -1.06 -20.56 -8.39
C VAL A 114 -1.36 -21.99 -8.85
N THR A 115 -0.58 -22.97 -8.41
CA THR A 115 -0.80 -24.40 -8.63
C THR A 115 -0.99 -25.08 -7.30
N ALA A 116 -2.19 -25.52 -6.98
CA ALA A 116 -2.53 -26.05 -5.66
C ALA A 116 -3.69 -27.06 -5.73
N PRO A 117 -3.99 -27.82 -4.67
CA PRO A 117 -5.26 -28.51 -4.54
C PRO A 117 -6.42 -27.53 -4.79
N ILE A 118 -7.46 -27.99 -5.53
CA ILE A 118 -8.52 -27.10 -6.03
C ILE A 118 -9.19 -26.27 -4.92
N ALA A 119 -9.41 -26.85 -3.75
CA ALA A 119 -10.01 -26.15 -2.61
C ALA A 119 -9.13 -25.00 -2.10
N GLU A 120 -7.81 -25.20 -2.05
CA GLU A 120 -6.85 -24.18 -1.62
C GLU A 120 -6.75 -23.04 -2.64
N ALA A 121 -6.57 -23.40 -3.93
CA ALA A 121 -6.51 -22.41 -5.01
C ALA A 121 -7.78 -21.56 -5.08
N GLN A 122 -8.95 -22.16 -4.88
CA GLN A 122 -10.23 -21.47 -4.90
C GLN A 122 -10.41 -20.51 -3.72
N LEU A 123 -10.09 -20.94 -2.48
CA LEU A 123 -10.29 -20.07 -1.31
C LEU A 123 -9.47 -18.78 -1.37
N VAL A 124 -8.23 -18.86 -1.84
CA VAL A 124 -7.31 -17.71 -1.83
C VAL A 124 -7.57 -16.71 -2.95
N GLU A 125 -8.37 -17.05 -3.95
CA GLU A 125 -8.62 -16.25 -5.17
C GLU A 125 -9.03 -14.82 -4.87
N SER A 126 -10.10 -14.60 -4.09
CA SER A 126 -10.65 -13.26 -3.87
C SER A 126 -9.65 -12.31 -3.20
N ARG A 127 -8.95 -12.78 -2.17
CA ARG A 127 -7.96 -11.97 -1.47
C ARG A 127 -6.72 -11.71 -2.31
N LEU A 128 -6.27 -12.71 -3.06
CA LEU A 128 -5.15 -12.58 -3.98
C LEU A 128 -5.43 -11.51 -5.04
N ILE A 129 -6.59 -11.59 -5.69
CA ILE A 129 -7.02 -10.59 -6.68
C ILE A 129 -7.10 -9.19 -6.04
N ASN A 130 -7.67 -9.07 -4.85
CA ASN A 130 -7.81 -7.79 -4.14
C ASN A 130 -6.45 -7.13 -3.90
N LEU A 131 -5.45 -7.88 -3.44
CA LEU A 131 -4.09 -7.38 -3.17
C LEU A 131 -3.35 -6.98 -4.44
N LEU A 132 -3.38 -7.81 -5.47
CA LEU A 132 -2.68 -7.57 -6.74
C LEU A 132 -3.33 -6.45 -7.53
N HIS A 133 -4.65 -6.48 -7.69
CA HIS A 133 -5.38 -5.52 -8.52
C HIS A 133 -5.19 -4.09 -8.00
N PHE A 134 -5.42 -3.87 -6.70
CA PHE A 134 -5.31 -2.54 -6.11
C PHE A 134 -3.90 -1.96 -6.27
N GLN A 135 -2.87 -2.71 -5.87
CA GLN A 135 -1.50 -2.22 -5.90
C GLN A 135 -0.99 -2.04 -7.34
N THR A 136 -1.32 -2.96 -8.24
CA THR A 136 -1.02 -2.86 -9.68
C THR A 136 -1.60 -1.59 -10.30
N LEU A 137 -2.86 -1.24 -9.98
CA LEU A 137 -3.48 -0.02 -10.49
C LEU A 137 -2.82 1.25 -9.96
N ILE A 138 -2.46 1.27 -8.66
CA ILE A 138 -1.78 2.41 -8.04
C ILE A 138 -0.37 2.56 -8.60
N ALA A 139 0.44 1.50 -8.62
CA ALA A 139 1.79 1.52 -9.19
C ALA A 139 1.78 2.00 -10.65
N SER A 140 0.85 1.47 -11.46
CA SER A 140 0.69 1.86 -12.86
C SER A 140 0.26 3.32 -13.05
N LYS A 141 -0.50 3.89 -12.11
CA LYS A 141 -0.83 5.32 -12.08
C LYS A 141 0.39 6.15 -11.67
N ALA A 142 1.08 5.77 -10.62
CA ALA A 142 2.27 6.44 -10.12
C ALA A 142 3.40 6.48 -11.18
N ALA A 143 3.65 5.39 -11.88
CA ALA A 143 4.62 5.31 -12.96
C ALA A 143 4.41 6.39 -14.04
N ARG A 144 3.16 6.77 -14.32
CA ARG A 144 2.87 7.86 -15.28
C ARG A 144 3.29 9.22 -14.76
N SER A 145 3.13 9.47 -13.47
CA SER A 145 3.63 10.71 -12.84
C SER A 145 5.15 10.77 -12.94
N VAL A 146 5.83 9.65 -12.65
CA VAL A 146 7.29 9.55 -12.77
C VAL A 146 7.76 9.81 -14.21
N LEU A 147 7.11 9.18 -15.20
CA LEU A 147 7.45 9.38 -16.61
C LEU A 147 7.19 10.81 -17.10
N THR A 148 6.20 11.49 -16.52
CA THR A 148 5.85 12.87 -16.90
C THR A 148 6.77 13.90 -16.22
N ALA A 149 7.30 13.58 -15.05
CA ALA A 149 8.12 14.47 -14.23
C ALA A 149 9.37 13.72 -13.68
N PRO A 150 10.28 13.25 -14.57
CA PRO A 150 11.37 12.34 -14.18
C PRO A 150 12.37 12.97 -13.20
N ASP A 151 12.54 14.30 -13.27
CA ASP A 151 13.51 15.04 -12.45
C ASP A 151 12.88 15.69 -11.22
N LYS A 152 11.64 15.31 -10.86
CA LYS A 152 10.92 15.89 -9.73
C LYS A 152 10.85 14.92 -8.55
N LEU A 153 10.93 15.46 -7.35
CA LEU A 153 10.65 14.76 -6.12
C LEU A 153 9.14 14.49 -6.04
N LEU A 154 8.75 13.23 -6.24
CA LEU A 154 7.36 12.80 -6.14
C LEU A 154 7.14 12.10 -4.80
N VAL A 155 6.17 12.56 -4.03
CA VAL A 155 5.85 12.03 -2.70
C VAL A 155 4.35 11.75 -2.61
N ASP A 156 3.99 10.62 -2.01
CA ASP A 156 2.58 10.28 -1.75
C ASP A 156 2.06 10.97 -0.48
N PHE A 157 1.00 11.76 -0.61
CA PHE A 157 0.25 12.39 0.48
C PHE A 157 -1.22 11.90 0.54
N GLY A 158 -1.47 10.69 0.06
CA GLY A 158 -2.81 10.18 -0.21
C GLY A 158 -3.58 9.60 0.98
N LEU A 159 -2.97 9.32 2.14
CA LEU A 159 -3.60 8.60 3.25
C LEU A 159 -4.99 9.13 3.62
N ARG A 160 -5.14 10.45 3.76
CA ARG A 160 -6.42 11.09 4.18
C ARG A 160 -7.54 10.92 3.15
N ARG A 161 -7.23 10.52 1.91
CA ARG A 161 -8.16 10.35 0.78
C ARG A 161 -8.26 8.89 0.32
N ALA A 162 -7.54 7.98 0.99
CA ALA A 162 -7.60 6.55 0.71
C ALA A 162 -8.89 5.93 1.24
N HIS A 163 -9.30 4.83 0.64
CA HIS A 163 -10.49 4.07 1.04
C HIS A 163 -10.16 3.12 2.21
N GLY A 164 -9.75 3.69 3.32
CA GLY A 164 -9.36 2.98 4.53
C GLY A 164 -7.84 2.90 4.72
N ALA A 165 -7.42 2.50 5.92
CA ALA A 165 -6.01 2.50 6.32
C ALA A 165 -5.14 1.54 5.51
N GLU A 166 -5.63 0.33 5.25
CA GLU A 166 -4.89 -0.65 4.44
C GLU A 166 -4.66 -0.11 3.02
N ALA A 167 -5.70 0.45 2.39
CA ALA A 167 -5.58 1.07 1.07
C ALA A 167 -4.55 2.21 1.06
N GLY A 168 -4.49 3.03 2.11
CA GLY A 168 -3.50 4.10 2.24
C GLY A 168 -2.07 3.57 2.32
N LEU A 169 -1.84 2.53 3.13
CA LEU A 169 -0.52 1.90 3.28
C LEU A 169 -0.05 1.24 1.97
N LEU A 170 -0.93 0.46 1.35
CA LEU A 170 -0.61 -0.23 0.09
C LEU A 170 -0.45 0.74 -1.08
N ALA A 171 -1.18 1.86 -1.09
CA ALA A 171 -1.00 2.91 -2.10
C ALA A 171 0.37 3.59 -1.98
N ALA A 172 0.80 3.91 -0.77
CA ALA A 172 2.12 4.48 -0.51
C ALA A 172 3.25 3.53 -0.97
N ARG A 173 3.15 2.25 -0.61
CA ARG A 173 4.10 1.22 -1.05
C ARG A 173 4.14 1.07 -2.58
N ALA A 174 2.98 0.95 -3.22
CA ALA A 174 2.88 0.80 -4.67
C ALA A 174 3.39 2.03 -5.43
N SER A 175 3.20 3.23 -4.89
CA SER A 175 3.74 4.47 -5.45
C SER A 175 5.27 4.51 -5.34
N TYR A 176 5.83 4.10 -4.20
CA TYR A 176 7.27 3.99 -4.00
C TYR A 176 7.90 2.96 -4.95
N LEU A 177 7.29 1.78 -5.09
CA LEU A 177 7.71 0.76 -6.06
C LEU A 177 7.79 1.31 -7.49
N ALA A 178 6.88 2.21 -7.85
CA ALA A 178 6.83 2.83 -9.17
C ALA A 178 7.76 4.04 -9.35
N GLY A 179 8.55 4.41 -8.33
CA GLY A 179 9.56 5.46 -8.42
C GLY A 179 9.23 6.77 -7.68
N PHE A 180 8.22 6.80 -6.82
CA PHE A 180 8.05 7.91 -5.88
C PHE A 180 9.17 7.88 -4.84
N ALA A 181 9.61 9.03 -4.37
CA ALA A 181 10.67 9.14 -3.37
C ALA A 181 10.26 8.67 -1.98
N GLY A 182 8.97 8.70 -1.67
CA GLY A 182 8.43 8.27 -0.39
C GLY A 182 6.97 8.68 -0.16
N SER A 183 6.55 8.69 1.10
CA SER A 183 5.17 9.01 1.50
C SER A 183 5.13 9.86 2.76
N ALA A 184 4.03 10.58 2.97
CA ALA A 184 3.73 11.25 4.24
C ALA A 184 3.16 10.30 5.31
N THR A 185 2.90 9.05 4.97
CA THR A 185 2.31 8.05 5.86
C THR A 185 3.39 7.41 6.72
N VAL A 186 3.48 7.77 7.99
CA VAL A 186 4.59 7.37 8.87
C VAL A 186 4.75 5.85 8.99
N LEU A 187 3.66 5.09 9.06
CA LEU A 187 3.70 3.64 9.26
C LEU A 187 4.34 2.87 8.10
N VAL A 188 4.47 3.45 6.90
CA VAL A 188 5.11 2.75 5.76
C VAL A 188 6.62 2.59 5.95
N ALA A 189 7.25 3.44 6.77
CA ALA A 189 8.68 3.33 7.04
C ALA A 189 9.03 2.03 7.80
N PRO A 190 8.45 1.73 8.98
CA PRO A 190 8.75 0.49 9.69
C PRO A 190 8.16 -0.76 9.00
N LEU A 191 7.10 -0.64 8.20
CA LEU A 191 6.50 -1.79 7.53
C LEU A 191 7.21 -2.17 6.22
N PHE A 192 7.63 -1.18 5.42
CA PHE A 192 8.08 -1.40 4.05
C PHE A 192 9.42 -0.74 3.73
N GLY A 193 10.07 -0.07 4.70
CA GLY A 193 11.30 0.66 4.47
C GLY A 193 11.15 1.89 3.56
N VAL A 194 9.92 2.40 3.37
CA VAL A 194 9.64 3.56 2.51
C VAL A 194 10.05 4.84 3.23
N PRO A 195 10.85 5.73 2.60
CA PRO A 195 11.19 7.02 3.19
C PRO A 195 9.95 7.87 3.48
N ILE A 196 9.99 8.61 4.59
CA ILE A 196 8.88 9.47 4.98
C ILE A 196 9.22 10.95 4.78
N TYR A 197 8.20 11.69 4.34
CA TYR A 197 8.28 13.12 4.12
C TYR A 197 7.14 13.81 4.85
N GLY A 198 7.41 14.97 5.43
CA GLY A 198 6.40 15.73 6.14
C GLY A 198 6.77 17.18 6.28
N THR A 199 5.80 17.97 6.68
CA THR A 199 5.91 19.40 6.97
C THR A 199 4.97 19.71 8.14
N MET A 200 4.59 20.96 8.31
CA MET A 200 3.57 21.39 9.27
C MET A 200 2.17 21.41 8.66
N ALA A 201 1.16 21.68 9.45
CA ALA A 201 -0.20 21.95 9.02
C ALA A 201 -0.59 23.42 9.27
N HIS A 202 -1.62 23.92 8.56
CA HIS A 202 -2.16 25.28 8.79
C HIS A 202 -2.53 25.53 10.26
N SER A 203 -3.04 24.49 10.95
CA SER A 203 -3.37 24.57 12.37
C SER A 203 -2.18 24.90 13.26
N PHE A 204 -0.95 24.50 12.88
CA PHE A 204 0.25 24.87 13.60
C PHE A 204 0.52 26.37 13.47
N VAL A 205 0.41 26.91 12.25
CA VAL A 205 0.57 28.36 12.01
C VAL A 205 -0.50 29.15 12.76
N GLN A 206 -1.77 28.71 12.67
CA GLN A 206 -2.91 29.37 13.31
C GLN A 206 -2.91 29.30 14.84
N ALA A 207 -2.16 28.39 15.45
CA ALA A 207 -2.01 28.29 16.89
C ALA A 207 -1.00 29.30 17.48
N HIS A 208 -0.30 30.05 16.64
CA HIS A 208 0.64 31.09 17.03
C HIS A 208 0.02 32.48 16.85
N ASP A 209 0.52 33.45 17.61
CA ASP A 209 0.06 34.83 17.52
C ASP A 209 0.33 35.47 16.15
N ASP A 210 1.39 35.05 15.50
CA ASP A 210 1.72 35.45 14.14
C ASP A 210 2.47 34.32 13.37
N GLU A 211 2.44 34.42 12.05
CA GLU A 211 3.01 33.44 11.14
C GLU A 211 4.54 33.34 11.24
N THR A 212 5.21 34.46 11.50
CA THR A 212 6.67 34.51 11.62
C THR A 212 7.12 33.71 12.84
N ALA A 213 6.45 33.89 13.99
CA ALA A 213 6.69 33.12 15.20
C ALA A 213 6.47 31.62 14.98
N ALA A 214 5.44 31.24 14.21
CA ALA A 214 5.22 29.84 13.86
C ALA A 214 6.38 29.24 13.06
N PHE A 215 6.89 29.97 12.06
CA PHE A 215 8.01 29.52 11.24
C PHE A 215 9.30 29.38 12.05
N ASP A 216 9.57 30.35 12.92
CA ASP A 216 10.76 30.36 13.80
C ASP A 216 10.70 29.20 14.79
N HIS A 217 9.59 29.00 15.47
CA HIS A 217 9.42 27.88 16.40
C HIS A 217 9.52 26.51 15.73
N PHE A 218 9.00 26.37 14.51
CA PHE A 218 9.14 25.12 13.76
C PHE A 218 10.58 24.86 13.34
N ALA A 219 11.27 25.87 12.85
CA ALA A 219 12.66 25.77 12.44
C ALA A 219 13.59 25.41 13.63
N HIS A 220 13.33 25.99 14.80
CA HIS A 220 14.05 25.64 16.02
C HIS A 220 13.76 24.21 16.50
N SER A 221 12.52 23.73 16.34
CA SER A 221 12.12 22.40 16.77
C SER A 221 12.68 21.28 15.88
N LEU A 222 12.84 21.56 14.58
CA LEU A 222 13.27 20.58 13.58
C LEU A 222 14.34 21.18 12.63
N PRO A 223 15.49 21.58 13.14
CA PRO A 223 16.49 22.32 12.34
C PRO A 223 17.06 21.51 11.17
N GLU A 224 17.02 20.17 11.27
CA GLU A 224 17.56 19.28 10.25
C GLU A 224 16.59 19.08 9.04
N ASN A 225 15.30 19.40 9.20
CA ASN A 225 14.29 19.15 8.18
C ASN A 225 13.19 20.24 8.20
N VAL A 226 13.58 21.46 7.88
CA VAL A 226 12.66 22.61 7.86
C VAL A 226 11.96 22.69 6.52
N ILE A 227 10.68 22.37 6.50
CA ILE A 227 9.78 22.60 5.36
C ILE A 227 8.59 23.40 5.88
N LEU A 228 8.49 24.66 5.46
CA LEU A 228 7.49 25.62 5.94
C LEU A 228 6.27 25.64 5.02
N LEU A 229 5.08 25.75 5.61
CA LEU A 229 3.81 25.90 4.93
C LEU A 229 3.47 27.40 4.82
N ILE A 230 3.55 27.94 3.61
CA ILE A 230 3.47 29.39 3.36
C ILE A 230 2.12 29.87 2.79
N ASP A 231 1.13 28.98 2.68
CA ASP A 231 -0.17 29.27 2.09
C ASP A 231 -1.33 29.36 3.11
N THR A 232 -0.99 29.66 4.39
CA THR A 232 -2.02 29.79 5.45
C THR A 232 -2.85 31.06 5.27
N TYR A 233 -2.23 32.18 4.94
CA TYR A 233 -2.88 33.47 4.77
C TYR A 233 -2.58 34.08 3.40
N ASP A 234 -1.36 34.55 3.17
CA ASP A 234 -0.89 35.14 1.93
C ASP A 234 0.47 34.53 1.57
N THR A 235 0.55 33.83 0.45
CA THR A 235 1.74 33.06 0.05
C THR A 235 2.93 33.94 -0.26
N GLU A 236 2.73 35.11 -0.89
CA GLU A 236 3.82 36.04 -1.24
C GLU A 236 4.38 36.71 0.00
N ALA A 237 3.52 37.21 0.87
CA ALA A 237 3.92 37.78 2.15
C ALA A 237 4.60 36.76 3.08
N ALA A 238 4.13 35.50 3.10
CA ALA A 238 4.76 34.44 3.87
C ALA A 238 6.15 34.08 3.33
N ALA A 239 6.32 34.02 2.00
CA ALA A 239 7.63 33.80 1.39
C ALA A 239 8.63 34.91 1.75
N GLU A 240 8.22 36.19 1.75
CA GLU A 240 9.05 37.29 2.23
C GLU A 240 9.47 37.12 3.69
N LYS A 241 8.53 36.76 4.60
CA LYS A 241 8.82 36.47 6.02
C LYS A 241 9.85 35.36 6.19
N VAL A 242 9.74 34.27 5.41
CA VAL A 242 10.70 33.16 5.44
C VAL A 242 12.09 33.64 5.00
N VAL A 243 12.19 34.38 3.92
CA VAL A 243 13.47 34.92 3.41
C VAL A 243 14.12 35.81 4.45
N TYR A 244 13.40 36.75 5.05
CA TYR A 244 13.92 37.65 6.08
C TYR A 244 14.24 36.89 7.39
N GLY A 245 13.40 35.93 7.80
CA GLY A 245 13.63 35.14 9.00
C GLY A 245 14.85 34.24 8.91
N VAL A 246 15.06 33.60 7.77
CA VAL A 246 16.23 32.72 7.52
C VAL A 246 17.54 33.51 7.53
N VAL A 247 17.54 34.75 7.12
CA VAL A 247 18.73 35.66 7.19
C VAL A 247 19.12 35.98 8.63
N LEU A 248 18.19 35.89 9.59
CA LEU A 248 18.42 36.12 11.01
C LEU A 248 18.84 34.90 11.81
N LEU A 249 18.90 33.71 11.19
CA LEU A 249 19.42 32.48 11.80
C LEU A 249 20.88 32.26 11.33
N PRO A 250 21.89 32.78 12.06
CA PRO A 250 23.27 32.97 11.55
C PRO A 250 24.01 31.68 11.15
N ASN A 251 23.54 30.51 11.56
CA ASN A 251 24.25 29.23 11.36
C ASN A 251 23.47 28.21 10.49
N TRP A 252 22.30 28.55 9.96
CA TRP A 252 21.43 27.58 9.28
C TRP A 252 21.79 27.38 7.80
N LEU A 253 22.30 28.43 7.13
CA LEU A 253 22.69 28.39 5.73
C LEU A 253 24.18 28.06 5.50
N SER A 254 25.05 28.30 6.47
CA SER A 254 26.51 28.17 6.30
C SER A 254 26.97 26.73 6.11
N ASP A 255 26.25 25.74 6.68
CA ASP A 255 26.65 24.33 6.65
C ASP A 255 26.02 23.50 5.53
N ARG A 256 25.13 24.09 4.69
CA ARG A 256 24.33 23.34 3.73
C ARG A 256 24.31 23.87 2.29
N VAL A 257 24.98 24.96 2.00
CA VAL A 257 25.25 25.33 0.60
C VAL A 257 26.52 24.58 0.18
N PRO A 258 26.44 23.56 -0.70
CA PRO A 258 27.65 23.00 -1.27
C PRO A 258 28.40 24.16 -1.92
N SER A 259 29.68 24.33 -1.57
CA SER A 259 30.56 25.30 -2.23
C SER A 259 30.40 25.12 -3.75
N PRO A 260 30.15 26.19 -4.52
CA PRO A 260 30.16 26.09 -5.97
C PRO A 260 31.54 25.56 -6.35
N CYS A 261 31.57 24.46 -7.07
CA CYS A 261 32.70 23.71 -7.60
C CYS A 261 34.04 24.43 -7.47
N GLY A 262 34.91 23.86 -6.64
CA GLY A 262 36.34 24.16 -6.72
C GLY A 262 36.87 23.72 -8.07
N SER A 263 37.56 24.59 -8.67
CA SER A 263 38.36 24.49 -9.90
C SER A 263 39.08 23.18 -10.10
#